data_b54857e5d4f98c3fdffdfda88064a78d
#
_entry.id   b54857e5d4f98c3fdffdfda88064a78d
#
_cell.length_a   1.000
_cell.length_b   1.000
_cell.length_c   1.000
_cell.angle_alpha   90.00
_cell.angle_beta   90.00
_cell.angle_gamma   90.00
#
_symmetry.space_group_name_H-M   'P 1'
#
loop_
_entity.id
_entity.type
_entity.pdbx_description
1 polymer ?
#
loop_
_entity_poly.entity_id
_entity_poly.type
_entity_poly.pdbx_seq_one_letter_code
_entity_poly.pdbx_strand_id
1 'polypeptide(L)' 'MNVYTCRFNSVCGFFVSLVVVAANSEKEACQAAMNCGQGWLYYYESEVGLHKKIRLLPNVTADVDKPQILYEECLEE' A
#
# COMPACT_ATOMS: atom_id res chain seq x y z
N MET A 1 -0.99 4.93 -16.02
CA MET A 1 -0.06 4.65 -14.91
C MET A 1 0.02 3.17 -14.62
N ASN A 2 1.14 2.75 -14.11
CA ASN A 2 1.29 1.39 -13.61
C ASN A 2 0.41 1.16 -12.39
N VAL A 3 0.09 -0.10 -12.14
CA VAL A 3 -0.70 -0.49 -10.97
C VAL A 3 0.15 -1.38 -10.07
N TYR A 4 0.19 -1.05 -8.80
CA TYR A 4 0.95 -1.77 -7.79
C TYR A 4 0.02 -2.30 -6.71
N THR A 5 0.34 -3.48 -6.21
CA THR A 5 -0.29 -3.98 -4.98
C THR A 5 0.69 -3.76 -3.84
N CYS A 6 0.20 -3.16 -2.77
CA CYS A 6 1.00 -2.88 -1.58
C CYS A 6 0.39 -3.66 -0.42
N ARG A 7 1.14 -4.61 0.09
CA ARG A 7 0.68 -5.44 1.21
C ARG A 7 1.48 -5.10 2.45
N PHE A 8 0.77 -4.80 3.52
CA PHE A 8 1.37 -4.45 4.81
C PHE A 8 0.93 -5.46 5.86
N ASN A 9 1.91 -5.96 6.61
CA ASN A 9 1.66 -6.85 7.73
C ASN A 9 2.36 -6.27 8.95
N SER A 10 1.66 -6.22 10.08
CA SER A 10 2.33 -5.87 11.33
C SER A 10 3.31 -6.99 11.72
N VAL A 11 4.45 -6.62 12.30
CA VAL A 11 5.43 -7.60 12.76
C VAL A 11 4.83 -8.52 13.83
N CYS A 12 3.93 -7.99 14.63
CA CYS A 12 3.24 -8.77 15.67
C CYS A 12 2.08 -9.62 15.13
N GLY A 13 1.75 -9.53 13.85
CA GLY A 13 0.75 -10.39 13.21
C GLY A 13 -0.70 -10.01 13.44
N PHE A 14 -0.97 -8.83 14.00
CA PHE A 14 -2.34 -8.44 14.35
C PHE A 14 -3.16 -7.91 13.19
N PHE A 15 -2.52 -7.50 12.10
CA PHE A 15 -3.31 -7.05 10.96
C PHE A 15 -2.57 -7.27 9.63
N VAL A 16 -3.37 -7.31 8.58
CA VAL A 16 -2.90 -7.32 7.19
C VAL A 16 -3.71 -6.25 6.46
N SER A 17 -3.03 -5.43 5.68
CA SER A 17 -3.66 -4.43 4.83
C SER A 17 -3.24 -4.63 3.39
N LEU A 18 -4.17 -4.46 2.47
CA LEU A 18 -3.91 -4.50 1.04
C LEU A 18 -4.35 -3.16 0.44
N VAL A 19 -3.45 -2.53 -0.28
CA VAL A 19 -3.74 -1.28 -0.98
C VAL A 19 -3.34 -1.45 -2.44
N VAL A 20 -4.24 -1.13 -3.36
CA VAL A 20 -3.97 -1.13 -4.79
C VAL A 20 -3.81 0.32 -5.23
N VAL A 21 -2.69 0.65 -5.85
CA VAL A 21 -2.29 2.03 -6.12
C VAL A 21 -1.89 2.18 -7.58
N ALA A 22 -2.35 3.26 -8.21
CA ALA A 22 -1.82 3.70 -9.49
C ALA A 22 -0.65 4.64 -9.21
N ALA A 23 0.52 4.35 -9.78
CA ALA A 23 1.72 5.13 -9.54
C ALA A 23 2.75 4.92 -10.67
N ASN A 24 3.76 5.76 -10.72
CA ASN A 24 4.83 5.68 -11.72
C ASN A 24 6.01 4.82 -11.26
N SER A 25 6.13 4.58 -9.98
CA SER A 25 7.24 3.81 -9.41
C SER A 25 6.80 3.11 -8.12
N GLU A 26 7.59 2.12 -7.71
CA GLU A 26 7.37 1.39 -6.48
C GLU A 26 7.42 2.32 -5.25
N LYS A 27 8.39 3.23 -5.23
CA LYS A 27 8.52 4.21 -4.15
C LYS A 27 7.29 5.10 -4.04
N GLU A 28 6.80 5.60 -5.18
CA GLU A 28 5.62 6.44 -5.24
C GLU A 28 4.36 5.68 -4.80
N ALA A 29 4.25 4.42 -5.20
CA ALA A 29 3.15 3.54 -4.78
C ALA A 29 3.16 3.35 -3.26
N CYS A 30 4.33 3.10 -2.69
CA CYS A 30 4.47 2.93 -1.24
C CYS A 30 4.08 4.20 -0.48
N GLN A 31 4.53 5.35 -0.95
CA GLN A 31 4.18 6.63 -0.32
C GLN A 31 2.68 6.89 -0.37
N ALA A 32 2.05 6.65 -1.51
CA ALA A 32 0.61 6.83 -1.66
C ALA A 32 -0.16 5.88 -0.73
N ALA A 33 0.27 4.62 -0.66
CA ALA A 33 -0.37 3.63 0.20
C ALA A 33 -0.25 4.00 1.69
N MET A 34 0.92 4.50 2.12
CA MET A 34 1.14 4.92 3.50
C MET A 34 0.28 6.15 3.86
N ASN A 35 -0.11 6.95 2.88
CA ASN A 35 -0.92 8.14 3.08
C ASN A 35 -2.42 7.94 2.83
N CYS A 36 -2.89 6.70 2.85
CA CYS A 36 -4.26 6.37 2.48
C CYS A 36 -5.34 6.75 3.52
N GLY A 37 -5.02 7.62 4.45
CA GLY A 37 -5.96 8.04 5.48
C GLY A 37 -5.98 7.13 6.70
N GLN A 38 -5.16 6.09 6.69
CA GLN A 38 -5.00 5.17 7.80
C GLN A 38 -3.71 5.52 8.56
N GLY A 39 -3.75 6.59 9.36
CA GLY A 39 -2.58 7.06 10.09
C GLY A 39 -1.90 6.00 10.96
N TRP A 40 -2.60 4.93 11.27
CA TRP A 40 -2.08 3.81 12.04
C TRP A 40 -0.97 3.03 11.32
N LEU A 41 -0.86 3.10 9.99
CA LEU A 41 0.26 2.48 9.26
C LEU A 41 1.59 3.11 9.68
N TYR A 42 1.62 4.42 9.85
CA TYR A 42 2.81 5.11 10.34
C TYR A 42 3.14 4.73 11.78
N TYR A 43 2.13 4.56 12.62
CA TYR A 43 2.31 4.09 13.98
C TYR A 43 2.99 2.72 14.00
N TYR A 44 2.50 1.77 13.22
CA TYR A 44 3.10 0.45 13.18
C TYR A 44 4.50 0.49 12.61
N GLU A 45 4.77 1.32 11.61
CA GLU A 45 6.11 1.43 11.05
C GLU A 45 7.12 1.95 12.07
N SER A 46 6.72 2.94 12.90
CA SER A 46 7.64 3.58 13.84
C SER A 46 7.75 2.86 15.17
N GLU A 47 6.69 2.26 15.67
CA GLU A 47 6.62 1.74 17.04
C GLU A 47 6.68 0.22 17.14
N VAL A 48 6.08 -0.48 16.21
CA VAL A 48 5.91 -1.94 16.29
C VAL A 48 6.75 -2.66 15.24
N GLY A 49 6.75 -2.13 14.04
CA GLY A 49 7.36 -2.76 12.88
C GLY A 49 6.32 -3.17 11.86
N LEU A 50 6.64 -2.94 10.61
CA LEU A 50 5.73 -3.17 9.50
C LEU A 50 6.48 -3.86 8.36
N HIS A 51 5.98 -5.02 7.93
CA HIS A 51 6.45 -5.68 6.73
C HIS A 51 5.71 -5.11 5.53
N LYS A 52 6.45 -4.70 4.52
CA LYS A 52 5.89 -4.12 3.30
C LYS A 52 6.26 -4.98 2.11
N LYS A 53 5.28 -5.27 1.26
CA LYS A 53 5.50 -6.01 0.04
C LYS A 53 4.81 -5.27 -1.10
N ILE A 54 5.61 -4.70 -2.00
CA ILE A 54 5.13 -3.90 -3.12
C ILE A 54 5.36 -4.71 -4.40
N ARG A 55 4.32 -4.88 -5.20
CA ARG A 55 4.40 -5.64 -6.45
C ARG A 55 3.78 -4.88 -7.60
N LEU A 56 4.49 -4.83 -8.71
CA LEU A 56 3.94 -4.33 -9.96
C LEU A 56 3.01 -5.40 -10.55
N LEU A 57 1.81 -5.00 -10.94
CA LEU A 57 0.92 -5.87 -11.71
C LEU A 57 1.30 -5.76 -13.18
N PRO A 58 1.84 -6.83 -13.79
CA PRO A 58 2.26 -6.78 -15.18
C PRO A 58 1.05 -6.68 -16.12
N ASN A 59 1.19 -5.91 -17.18
CA ASN A 59 0.16 -5.73 -18.20
C ASN A 59 -1.15 -5.11 -17.70
N VAL A 60 -1.10 -4.45 -16.55
CA VAL A 60 -2.25 -3.71 -16.01
C VAL A 60 -1.86 -2.25 -15.91
N THR A 61 -2.71 -1.38 -16.44
CA THR A 61 -2.53 0.06 -16.35
C THR A 61 -3.82 0.72 -15.90
N ALA A 62 -3.69 1.85 -15.22
CA ALA A 62 -4.82 2.67 -14.81
C ALA A 62 -4.83 3.94 -15.65
N ASP A 63 -6.00 4.32 -16.13
CA ASP A 63 -6.18 5.54 -16.93
C ASP A 63 -6.40 6.73 -15.98
N VAL A 64 -5.36 7.09 -15.28
CA VAL A 64 -5.34 8.21 -14.34
C VAL A 64 -4.09 9.03 -14.57
N ASP A 65 -4.13 10.31 -14.26
CA ASP A 65 -3.04 11.25 -14.49
C ASP A 65 -2.21 11.55 -13.24
N LYS A 66 -2.62 11.06 -12.09
CA LYS A 66 -1.94 11.26 -10.81
C LYS A 66 -1.87 9.96 -10.03
N PRO A 67 -0.83 9.78 -9.20
CA PRO A 67 -0.81 8.65 -8.26
C PRO A 67 -2.02 8.70 -7.34
N GLN A 68 -2.72 7.58 -7.24
CA GLN A 68 -3.90 7.50 -6.39
C GLN A 68 -4.20 6.08 -5.97
N ILE A 69 -4.94 5.96 -4.89
CA ILE A 69 -5.38 4.69 -4.37
C ILE A 69 -6.61 4.24 -5.16
N LEU A 70 -6.55 3.03 -5.70
CA LEU A 70 -7.64 2.43 -6.45
C LEU A 70 -8.53 1.55 -5.57
N TYR A 71 -7.94 0.93 -4.55
CA TYR A 71 -8.66 0.04 -3.64
C TYR A 71 -7.85 -0.13 -2.36
N GLU A 72 -8.54 -0.20 -1.24
CA GLU A 72 -7.88 -0.53 0.02
C GLU A 72 -8.75 -1.46 0.86
N GLU A 73 -8.10 -2.40 1.55
CA GLU A 73 -8.77 -3.36 2.42
C GLU A 73 -7.89 -3.61 3.64
N CYS A 74 -8.51 -3.62 4.80
CA CYS A 74 -7.84 -3.95 6.05
C CYS A 74 -8.48 -5.18 6.66
N LEU A 75 -7.66 -6.20 6.90
CA LEU A 75 -8.10 -7.45 7.51
C LEU A 75 -7.50 -7.54 8.91
N GLU A 76 -8.33 -7.67 9.91
CA GLU A 76 -7.90 -7.88 11.29
C GLU A 76 -7.95 -9.39 11.59
N GLU A 77 -6.92 -9.86 12.24
CA GLU A 77 -6.90 -11.23 12.73
C GLU A 77 -7.25 -11.26 14.21
#